data_59fc7ac7b7f6b9c3a59f6a31477ff7c2
#
_entry.id   59fc7ac7b7f6b9c3a59f6a31477ff7c2
#
_cell.length_a   1.000
_cell.length_b   1.000
_cell.length_c   1.000
_cell.angle_alpha   90.00
_cell.angle_beta   90.00
_cell.angle_gamma   90.00
#
_symmetry.space_group_name_H-M   'P 1'
#
loop_
_entity.id
_entity.type
_entity.pdbx_description
1 polymer ?
#
loop_
_entity_poly.entity_id
_entity_poly.type
_entity_poly.pdbx_seq_one_letter_code
_entity_poly.pdbx_strand_id
1 'polypeptide(L)'
;SNIAATIDILPTIAEIIGANNFTSKIDGVSLLPILEEKPGANPRDHLYYYFAEKLIAVRKNEWKLVFPHTYRSYENVEPGKNLFPGPYGRGKSGLELYNLVQDIGEKENVIAKYPKIVQELEQLGEEARSILGDKITNRIGSEAYETICGYAPTAVEILHSAVGKDIFLLNKADKKYPGESTKSLINGFGGTINYKDLSWQGFEAKDLIATIDLGQLTTVNEVKTRFLQSQVFWIFLPKKIEIEHSIDGENFELIYEAYPKNDFSFVQDIFTYGVNPRNIKTRYIKVKATNINECPEYHPGSGRPSWIFSDEIIIN
;
A
#
# COMPACT_ATOMS: atom_id res chain seq x y z
N SER A 1 22.75 -6.99 26.73
CA SER A 1 22.39 -5.96 25.71
C SER A 1 20.93 -5.58 25.89
N ASN A 2 20.62 -4.28 25.94
CA ASN A 2 19.26 -3.79 26.10
C ASN A 2 18.48 -3.89 24.77
N ILE A 3 17.15 -4.02 24.87
CA ILE A 3 16.25 -3.95 23.72
C ILE A 3 15.96 -2.48 23.46
N ALA A 4 16.09 -2.05 22.20
CA ALA A 4 15.70 -0.73 21.73
C ALA A 4 15.03 -0.86 20.35
N ALA A 5 14.07 0.00 20.08
CA ALA A 5 13.34 0.03 18.83
C ALA A 5 13.17 1.46 18.31
N THR A 6 12.88 1.61 17.02
CA THR A 6 12.68 2.96 16.42
C THR A 6 11.50 3.70 17.01
N ILE A 7 10.49 3.00 17.52
CA ILE A 7 9.33 3.59 18.23
C ILE A 7 9.74 4.30 19.53
N ASP A 8 10.93 4.00 20.08
CA ASP A 8 11.45 4.57 21.32
C ASP A 8 12.09 5.96 21.13
N ILE A 9 12.34 6.35 19.87
CA ILE A 9 12.99 7.65 19.55
C ILE A 9 12.10 8.82 19.99
N LEU A 10 10.81 8.78 19.66
CA LEU A 10 9.86 9.85 19.99
C LEU A 10 9.77 10.10 21.52
N PRO A 11 9.47 9.10 22.36
CA PRO A 11 9.43 9.33 23.82
C PRO A 11 10.77 9.72 24.40
N THR A 12 11.89 9.28 23.84
CA THR A 12 13.22 9.70 24.29
C THR A 12 13.44 11.19 24.04
N ILE A 13 13.14 11.67 22.83
CA ILE A 13 13.27 13.10 22.51
C ILE A 13 12.31 13.92 23.38
N ALA A 14 11.07 13.46 23.53
CA ALA A 14 10.08 14.15 24.34
C ALA A 14 10.53 14.31 25.82
N GLU A 15 11.15 13.28 26.39
CA GLU A 15 11.69 13.34 27.74
C GLU A 15 12.86 14.33 27.84
N ILE A 16 13.78 14.32 26.86
CA ILE A 16 14.95 15.26 26.84
C ILE A 16 14.47 16.71 26.80
N ILE A 17 13.43 17.04 26.05
CA ILE A 17 12.93 18.42 25.93
C ILE A 17 11.83 18.78 26.94
N GLY A 18 11.47 17.85 27.85
CA GLY A 18 10.43 18.08 28.86
C GLY A 18 9.00 18.11 28.30
N ALA A 19 8.73 17.48 27.14
CA ALA A 19 7.44 17.46 26.45
C ALA A 19 6.71 16.10 26.56
N ASN A 20 6.68 15.48 27.74
CA ASN A 20 6.18 14.12 27.95
C ASN A 20 4.64 13.99 27.97
N ASN A 21 3.90 15.05 27.69
CA ASN A 21 2.43 15.06 27.76
C ASN A 21 1.83 14.54 26.44
N PHE A 22 1.93 13.24 26.21
CA PHE A 22 1.24 12.61 25.10
C PHE A 22 -0.26 12.53 25.37
N THR A 23 -1.07 13.00 24.45
CA THR A 23 -2.54 12.91 24.52
C THR A 23 -3.06 11.52 24.13
N SER A 24 -2.25 10.74 23.45
CA SER A 24 -2.55 9.39 23.02
C SER A 24 -1.56 8.39 23.61
N LYS A 25 -1.99 7.14 23.82
CA LYS A 25 -1.11 6.04 24.19
C LYS A 25 -0.09 5.83 23.08
N ILE A 26 1.17 5.66 23.45
CA ILE A 26 2.28 5.35 22.55
C ILE A 26 2.94 4.03 22.96
N ASP A 27 3.46 3.27 22.00
CA ASP A 27 4.10 1.98 22.23
C ASP A 27 5.59 2.11 22.55
N GLY A 28 6.16 3.30 22.32
CA GLY A 28 7.55 3.59 22.60
C GLY A 28 7.80 3.85 24.08
N VAL A 29 9.01 3.54 24.53
CA VAL A 29 9.53 3.88 25.88
C VAL A 29 10.76 4.73 25.73
N SER A 30 11.00 5.63 26.69
CA SER A 30 12.21 6.46 26.63
C SER A 30 13.47 5.64 26.90
N LEU A 31 14.46 5.80 26.05
CA LEU A 31 15.80 5.23 26.19
C LEU A 31 16.75 6.14 26.98
N LEU A 32 16.28 7.29 27.48
CA LEU A 32 17.13 8.26 28.21
C LEU A 32 17.88 7.61 29.37
N PRO A 33 17.28 6.70 30.20
CA PRO A 33 18.02 6.03 31.25
C PRO A 33 19.22 5.21 30.77
N ILE A 34 19.14 4.65 29.55
CA ILE A 34 20.26 3.93 28.92
C ILE A 34 21.31 4.92 28.41
N LEU A 35 20.88 6.01 27.78
CA LEU A 35 21.77 7.03 27.24
C LEU A 35 22.55 7.77 28.37
N GLU A 36 21.95 7.87 29.55
CA GLU A 36 22.56 8.40 30.75
C GLU A 36 23.37 7.36 31.57
N GLU A 37 23.50 6.15 31.02
CA GLU A 37 24.22 5.04 31.65
C GLU A 37 23.74 4.72 33.08
N LYS A 38 22.45 4.91 33.37
CA LYS A 38 21.89 4.61 34.70
C LYS A 38 22.02 3.10 34.99
N PRO A 39 22.59 2.74 36.17
CA PRO A 39 22.80 1.35 36.56
C PRO A 39 21.47 0.56 36.54
N GLY A 40 21.45 -0.60 35.87
CA GLY A 40 20.28 -1.47 35.80
C GLY A 40 19.16 -0.97 34.86
N ALA A 41 19.39 0.08 34.07
CA ALA A 41 18.39 0.59 33.13
C ALA A 41 17.99 -0.49 32.12
N ASN A 42 16.72 -0.83 32.09
CA ASN A 42 16.09 -1.72 31.12
C ASN A 42 14.66 -1.21 30.83
N PRO A 43 14.50 -0.09 30.13
CA PRO A 43 13.19 0.51 29.93
C PRO A 43 12.25 -0.33 29.06
N ARG A 44 12.79 -1.26 28.26
CA ARG A 44 12.03 -2.19 27.44
C ARG A 44 12.47 -3.62 27.72
N ASP A 45 11.60 -4.42 28.32
CA ASP A 45 11.89 -5.82 28.66
C ASP A 45 11.56 -6.80 27.54
N HIS A 46 10.63 -6.44 26.63
CA HIS A 46 10.25 -7.26 25.48
C HIS A 46 9.95 -6.42 24.22
N LEU A 47 9.94 -7.09 23.08
CA LEU A 47 9.61 -6.50 21.77
C LEU A 47 8.82 -7.50 20.94
N TYR A 48 7.74 -7.02 20.32
CA TYR A 48 6.95 -7.75 19.35
C TYR A 48 7.41 -7.43 17.93
N TYR A 49 7.62 -8.45 17.12
CA TYR A 49 8.00 -8.31 15.72
C TYR A 49 6.79 -8.57 14.83
N TYR A 50 6.29 -7.52 14.22
CA TYR A 50 5.20 -7.57 13.26
C TYR A 50 5.69 -7.34 11.83
N PHE A 51 5.16 -8.10 10.89
CA PHE A 51 5.32 -7.86 9.46
C PHE A 51 3.97 -7.95 8.77
N ALA A 52 3.49 -6.84 8.20
CA ALA A 52 2.20 -6.74 7.53
C ALA A 52 1.07 -7.38 8.36
N GLU A 53 0.84 -6.88 9.57
CA GLU A 53 -0.22 -7.30 10.51
C GLU A 53 -0.06 -8.76 11.05
N LYS A 54 1.08 -9.39 10.82
CA LYS A 54 1.39 -10.75 11.27
C LYS A 54 2.41 -10.69 12.39
N LEU A 55 2.10 -11.29 13.53
CA LEU A 55 3.06 -11.48 14.60
C LEU A 55 4.03 -12.59 14.18
N ILE A 56 5.27 -12.24 13.87
CA ILE A 56 6.28 -13.19 13.39
C ILE A 56 7.26 -13.64 14.47
N ALA A 57 7.50 -12.81 15.49
CA ALA A 57 8.34 -13.18 16.62
C ALA A 57 8.08 -12.33 17.86
N VAL A 58 8.52 -12.82 19.02
CA VAL A 58 8.64 -12.04 20.26
C VAL A 58 10.06 -12.19 20.81
N ARG A 59 10.58 -11.12 21.43
CA ARG A 59 11.87 -11.15 22.12
C ARG A 59 11.70 -10.64 23.54
N LYS A 60 12.31 -11.34 24.49
CA LYS A 60 12.48 -10.91 25.88
C LYS A 60 13.91 -11.17 26.29
N ASN A 61 14.60 -10.13 26.76
CA ASN A 61 16.01 -10.18 27.08
C ASN A 61 16.85 -10.76 25.91
N GLU A 62 17.58 -11.87 26.16
CA GLU A 62 18.39 -12.58 25.17
C GLU A 62 17.61 -13.58 24.31
N TRP A 63 16.37 -13.89 24.66
CA TRP A 63 15.58 -14.94 24.01
C TRP A 63 14.64 -14.36 22.94
N LYS A 64 14.64 -14.98 21.76
CA LYS A 64 13.72 -14.68 20.67
C LYS A 64 12.97 -15.95 20.26
N LEU A 65 11.65 -15.91 20.34
CA LEU A 65 10.76 -16.94 19.84
C LEU A 65 10.18 -16.49 18.51
N VAL A 66 10.40 -17.28 17.47
CA VAL A 66 9.86 -17.08 16.11
C VAL A 66 8.62 -17.94 15.95
N PHE A 67 7.51 -17.35 15.52
CA PHE A 67 6.27 -18.08 15.24
C PHE A 67 6.24 -18.62 13.81
N PRO A 68 5.48 -19.69 13.54
CA PRO A 68 5.36 -20.25 12.20
C PRO A 68 4.86 -19.22 11.18
N HIS A 69 5.65 -18.93 10.16
CA HIS A 69 5.28 -18.01 9.09
C HIS A 69 6.05 -18.29 7.79
N THR A 70 5.64 -17.62 6.71
CA THR A 70 6.38 -17.61 5.43
C THR A 70 7.13 -16.30 5.27
N TYR A 71 8.37 -16.37 4.78
CA TYR A 71 9.23 -15.21 4.57
C TYR A 71 9.87 -15.20 3.18
N ARG A 72 10.39 -14.05 2.77
CA ARG A 72 11.25 -13.96 1.59
C ARG A 72 12.61 -14.54 1.91
N SER A 73 13.08 -15.47 1.07
CA SER A 73 14.43 -16.02 1.17
C SER A 73 15.26 -15.61 -0.03
N TYR A 74 16.48 -15.19 0.24
CA TYR A 74 17.50 -14.93 -0.79
C TYR A 74 18.53 -16.04 -0.85
N GLU A 75 18.27 -17.14 -0.17
CA GLU A 75 19.10 -18.32 -0.18
C GLU A 75 19.10 -18.98 -1.56
N ASN A 76 20.29 -19.27 -2.08
CA ASN A 76 20.49 -19.87 -3.40
C ASN A 76 19.87 -19.08 -4.59
N VAL A 77 19.74 -17.76 -4.46
CA VAL A 77 19.30 -16.90 -5.57
C VAL A 77 20.41 -15.92 -5.98
N GLU A 78 20.44 -15.58 -7.27
CA GLU A 78 21.40 -14.60 -7.79
C GLU A 78 21.15 -13.22 -7.16
N PRO A 79 22.19 -12.51 -6.73
CA PRO A 79 22.07 -11.15 -6.23
C PRO A 79 21.49 -10.20 -7.30
N GLY A 80 20.81 -9.19 -6.84
CA GLY A 80 20.36 -8.09 -7.71
C GLY A 80 21.52 -7.31 -8.32
N LYS A 81 21.25 -6.58 -9.39
CA LYS A 81 22.21 -5.72 -10.09
C LYS A 81 21.69 -4.30 -10.19
N ASN A 82 22.59 -3.33 -10.30
CA ASN A 82 22.25 -1.91 -10.51
C ASN A 82 21.28 -1.34 -9.45
N LEU A 83 21.48 -1.68 -8.16
CA LEU A 83 20.64 -1.30 -7.04
C LEU A 83 19.24 -1.92 -7.03
N PHE A 84 18.91 -2.82 -7.93
CA PHE A 84 17.66 -3.57 -7.91
C PHE A 84 17.84 -4.87 -7.12
N PRO A 85 16.83 -5.26 -6.31
CA PRO A 85 16.84 -6.55 -5.63
C PRO A 85 16.80 -7.68 -6.67
N GLY A 86 17.58 -8.73 -6.42
CA GLY A 86 17.47 -9.97 -7.20
C GLY A 86 16.13 -10.69 -6.99
N PRO A 87 15.90 -11.78 -7.68
CA PRO A 87 14.75 -12.65 -7.42
C PRO A 87 14.82 -13.16 -5.97
N TYR A 88 13.69 -13.56 -5.43
CA TYR A 88 13.62 -14.19 -4.10
C TYR A 88 12.78 -15.44 -4.14
N GLY A 89 13.15 -16.41 -3.31
CA GLY A 89 12.35 -17.57 -2.98
C GLY A 89 11.41 -17.32 -1.80
N ARG A 90 10.68 -18.34 -1.41
CA ARG A 90 9.86 -18.34 -0.17
C ARG A 90 10.36 -19.42 0.76
N GLY A 91 10.79 -19.02 1.96
CA GLY A 91 11.06 -19.88 3.08
C GLY A 91 9.83 -20.04 3.98
N LYS A 92 9.87 -21.07 4.82
CA LYS A 92 8.92 -21.29 5.91
C LYS A 92 9.71 -21.48 7.20
N SER A 93 9.31 -20.76 8.25
CA SER A 93 9.78 -20.96 9.61
C SER A 93 8.75 -21.80 10.37
N GLY A 94 9.23 -22.68 11.24
CA GLY A 94 8.43 -23.32 12.27
C GLY A 94 8.34 -22.47 13.54
N LEU A 95 8.01 -23.12 14.67
CA LEU A 95 8.20 -22.53 15.99
C LEU A 95 9.66 -22.73 16.39
N GLU A 96 10.41 -21.65 16.58
CA GLU A 96 11.86 -21.68 16.77
C GLU A 96 12.28 -20.75 17.89
N LEU A 97 13.23 -21.20 18.75
CA LEU A 97 13.77 -20.41 19.84
C LEU A 97 15.26 -20.19 19.64
N TYR A 98 15.69 -18.93 19.81
CA TYR A 98 17.09 -18.52 19.69
C TYR A 98 17.57 -17.75 20.92
N ASN A 99 18.84 -17.98 21.32
CA ASN A 99 19.54 -17.17 22.32
C ASN A 99 20.45 -16.15 21.61
N LEU A 100 20.02 -14.91 21.51
CA LEU A 100 20.72 -13.87 20.72
C LEU A 100 22.06 -13.40 21.31
N VAL A 101 22.40 -13.79 22.54
CA VAL A 101 23.73 -13.52 23.10
C VAL A 101 24.73 -14.58 22.63
N GLN A 102 24.29 -15.85 22.52
CA GLN A 102 25.14 -16.95 22.10
C GLN A 102 25.13 -17.12 20.58
N ASP A 103 24.01 -16.84 19.95
CA ASP A 103 23.77 -17.03 18.52
C ASP A 103 22.99 -15.83 17.93
N ILE A 104 23.69 -14.72 17.71
CA ILE A 104 23.12 -13.52 17.09
C ILE A 104 22.65 -13.77 15.63
N GLY A 105 23.18 -14.80 15.00
CA GLY A 105 22.85 -15.17 13.61
C GLY A 105 21.64 -16.10 13.49
N GLU A 106 21.00 -16.46 14.62
CA GLU A 106 19.80 -17.31 14.64
C GLU A 106 19.96 -18.62 13.84
N LYS A 107 21.09 -19.30 14.03
CA LYS A 107 21.48 -20.52 13.30
C LYS A 107 21.08 -21.79 14.02
N GLU A 108 21.06 -21.78 15.36
CA GLU A 108 20.78 -22.95 16.20
C GLU A 108 19.42 -22.79 16.90
N ASN A 109 18.41 -23.52 16.41
CA ASN A 109 17.13 -23.61 17.09
C ASN A 109 17.25 -24.46 18.36
N VAL A 110 17.12 -23.81 19.51
CA VAL A 110 17.27 -24.46 20.85
C VAL A 110 15.94 -24.75 21.55
N ILE A 111 14.81 -24.71 20.83
CA ILE A 111 13.45 -24.82 21.39
C ILE A 111 13.28 -26.06 22.29
N ALA A 112 13.85 -27.21 21.90
CA ALA A 112 13.74 -28.45 22.67
C ALA A 112 14.46 -28.39 24.01
N LYS A 113 15.47 -27.52 24.16
CA LYS A 113 16.29 -27.38 25.36
C LYS A 113 15.65 -26.51 26.44
N TYR A 114 14.73 -25.61 26.08
CA TYR A 114 14.24 -24.57 26.98
C TYR A 114 12.70 -24.43 26.98
N PRO A 115 11.93 -25.47 27.32
CA PRO A 115 10.47 -25.47 27.22
C PRO A 115 9.79 -24.42 28.10
N LYS A 116 10.37 -24.04 29.25
CA LYS A 116 9.83 -23.00 30.12
C LYS A 116 9.94 -21.61 29.49
N ILE A 117 11.05 -21.34 28.81
CA ILE A 117 11.26 -20.07 28.09
C ILE A 117 10.28 -19.98 26.89
N VAL A 118 10.10 -21.10 26.18
CA VAL A 118 9.11 -21.17 25.10
C VAL A 118 7.72 -20.80 25.62
N GLN A 119 7.27 -21.42 26.71
CA GLN A 119 5.96 -21.14 27.30
C GLN A 119 5.79 -19.67 27.72
N GLU A 120 6.83 -19.07 28.31
CA GLU A 120 6.81 -17.65 28.68
C GLU A 120 6.67 -16.75 27.46
N LEU A 121 7.43 -17.01 26.39
CA LEU A 121 7.40 -16.21 25.17
C LEU A 121 6.13 -16.46 24.33
N GLU A 122 5.57 -17.67 24.35
CA GLU A 122 4.25 -17.94 23.78
C GLU A 122 3.16 -17.13 24.48
N GLN A 123 3.22 -17.00 25.81
CA GLN A 123 2.28 -16.19 26.57
C GLN A 123 2.37 -14.70 26.18
N LEU A 124 3.59 -14.16 26.02
CA LEU A 124 3.79 -12.81 25.48
C LEU A 124 3.22 -12.68 24.06
N GLY A 125 3.38 -13.71 23.23
CA GLY A 125 2.77 -13.73 21.90
C GLY A 125 1.24 -13.72 21.94
N GLU A 126 0.62 -14.45 22.87
CA GLU A 126 -0.83 -14.42 23.06
C GLU A 126 -1.34 -13.06 23.58
N GLU A 127 -0.58 -12.41 24.45
CA GLU A 127 -0.84 -11.04 24.89
C GLU A 127 -0.78 -10.06 23.72
N ALA A 128 0.27 -10.12 22.91
CA ALA A 128 0.38 -9.32 21.70
C ALA A 128 -0.80 -9.54 20.75
N ARG A 129 -1.22 -10.79 20.52
CA ARG A 129 -2.38 -11.13 19.68
C ARG A 129 -3.69 -10.58 20.24
N SER A 130 -3.84 -10.60 21.57
CA SER A 130 -5.04 -10.06 22.24
C SER A 130 -5.14 -8.56 22.11
N ILE A 131 -4.01 -7.85 22.17
CA ILE A 131 -3.96 -6.38 22.17
C ILE A 131 -3.88 -5.83 20.75
N LEU A 132 -2.96 -6.34 19.94
CA LEU A 132 -2.61 -5.80 18.61
C LEU A 132 -3.21 -6.61 17.44
N GLY A 133 -3.73 -7.79 17.71
CA GLY A 133 -4.21 -8.71 16.67
C GLY A 133 -3.11 -9.51 15.99
N ASP A 134 -3.49 -10.44 15.11
CA ASP A 134 -2.57 -11.23 14.30
C ASP A 134 -3.29 -11.85 13.10
N LYS A 135 -2.89 -11.46 11.91
CA LYS A 135 -3.49 -11.94 10.66
C LYS A 135 -3.21 -13.42 10.37
N ILE A 136 -2.16 -14.01 10.95
CA ILE A 136 -1.86 -15.46 10.81
C ILE A 136 -2.95 -16.27 11.51
N THR A 137 -3.40 -15.81 12.68
CA THR A 137 -4.42 -16.48 13.50
C THR A 137 -5.82 -15.92 13.30
N ASN A 138 -6.01 -14.96 12.38
CA ASN A 138 -7.26 -14.22 12.13
C ASN A 138 -7.84 -13.57 13.40
N ARG A 139 -6.98 -13.10 14.29
CA ARG A 139 -7.41 -12.38 15.51
C ARG A 139 -7.39 -10.87 15.28
N ILE A 140 -8.42 -10.21 15.73
CA ILE A 140 -8.49 -8.75 15.85
C ILE A 140 -8.12 -8.41 17.29
N GLY A 141 -7.13 -7.53 17.48
CA GLY A 141 -6.71 -7.09 18.81
C GLY A 141 -7.70 -6.10 19.43
N SER A 142 -7.76 -6.03 20.74
CA SER A 142 -8.63 -5.08 21.47
C SER A 142 -8.20 -3.62 21.28
N GLU A 143 -6.94 -3.37 21.02
CA GLU A 143 -6.35 -2.08 20.67
C GLU A 143 -5.91 -2.04 19.19
N ALA A 144 -6.21 -3.10 18.41
CA ALA A 144 -6.17 -2.95 16.97
C ALA A 144 -7.19 -1.86 16.69
N TYR A 145 -6.68 -0.67 16.47
CA TYR A 145 -7.45 0.30 15.73
C TYR A 145 -7.98 -0.50 14.55
N GLU A 146 -9.33 -0.55 14.36
CA GLU A 146 -9.83 -0.84 13.02
C GLU A 146 -8.85 -0.16 12.13
N THR A 147 -8.13 -0.91 11.34
CA THR A 147 -7.05 -0.31 10.59
C THR A 147 -7.73 0.82 9.86
N ILE A 148 -7.73 1.91 10.57
CA ILE A 148 -7.25 3.03 9.89
C ILE A 148 -5.83 2.55 9.59
N CYS A 149 -5.67 1.66 8.65
CA CYS A 149 -4.76 1.82 7.56
C CYS A 149 -5.15 3.17 7.12
N GLY A 150 -4.98 3.85 8.20
CA GLY A 150 -5.59 4.94 8.52
C GLY A 150 -5.11 5.92 7.77
N TYR A 151 -5.04 6.31 7.13
CA TYR A 151 -5.28 7.13 6.02
C TYR A 151 -5.73 6.16 4.89
N ALA A 152 -6.95 5.71 4.95
CA ALA A 152 -7.77 6.15 3.85
C ALA A 152 -7.85 7.65 4.07
N PRO A 153 -7.07 8.50 3.38
CA PRO A 153 -7.49 9.88 3.20
C PRO A 153 -8.91 9.69 2.75
N THR A 154 -9.85 10.21 3.48
CA THR A 154 -11.29 10.15 3.19
C THR A 154 -11.39 10.34 1.70
N ALA A 155 -11.97 9.36 1.00
CA ALA A 155 -12.07 9.40 -0.44
C ALA A 155 -12.43 10.83 -0.79
N VAL A 156 -11.58 11.53 -1.53
CA VAL A 156 -11.76 12.96 -1.74
C VAL A 156 -13.03 13.10 -2.56
N GLU A 157 -14.06 13.69 -1.97
CA GLU A 157 -15.30 13.95 -2.71
C GLU A 157 -15.01 14.88 -3.87
N ILE A 158 -15.30 14.43 -5.06
CA ILE A 158 -15.07 15.15 -6.32
C ILE A 158 -16.44 15.38 -6.98
N LEU A 159 -17.02 16.54 -6.75
CA LEU A 159 -18.31 16.90 -7.34
C LEU A 159 -18.14 17.17 -8.83
N HIS A 160 -18.90 16.47 -9.67
CA HIS A 160 -18.93 16.66 -11.12
C HIS A 160 -20.20 16.10 -11.76
N SER A 161 -20.49 16.52 -13.00
CA SER A 161 -21.76 16.23 -13.70
C SER A 161 -21.94 14.78 -14.14
N ALA A 162 -20.88 13.97 -14.17
CA ALA A 162 -20.97 12.56 -14.55
C ALA A 162 -21.42 11.66 -13.40
N VAL A 163 -21.48 12.15 -12.15
CA VAL A 163 -21.98 11.36 -11.00
C VAL A 163 -23.41 10.90 -11.26
N GLY A 164 -23.64 9.60 -11.10
CA GLY A 164 -24.96 8.99 -11.32
C GLY A 164 -25.30 8.71 -12.79
N LYS A 165 -24.45 9.07 -13.73
CA LYS A 165 -24.64 8.79 -15.17
C LYS A 165 -24.29 7.34 -15.51
N ASP A 166 -24.48 6.98 -16.77
CA ASP A 166 -24.13 5.66 -17.25
C ASP A 166 -22.73 5.63 -17.84
N ILE A 167 -21.99 4.59 -17.50
CA ILE A 167 -20.63 4.33 -18.00
C ILE A 167 -20.57 2.94 -18.61
N PHE A 168 -19.95 2.83 -19.76
CA PHE A 168 -19.65 1.59 -20.45
C PHE A 168 -18.15 1.40 -20.56
N LEU A 169 -17.65 0.28 -20.05
CA LEU A 169 -16.24 -0.12 -20.13
C LEU A 169 -16.06 -1.21 -21.18
N LEU A 170 -15.24 -0.95 -22.19
CA LEU A 170 -14.90 -1.97 -23.19
C LEU A 170 -14.12 -3.13 -22.54
N ASN A 171 -13.14 -2.81 -21.70
CA ASN A 171 -12.40 -3.74 -20.89
C ASN A 171 -12.86 -3.60 -19.43
N LYS A 172 -13.26 -4.69 -18.80
CA LYS A 172 -13.58 -4.68 -17.36
C LYS A 172 -12.30 -4.57 -16.55
N ALA A 173 -12.38 -3.85 -15.44
CA ALA A 173 -11.34 -3.86 -14.41
C ALA A 173 -11.05 -5.29 -13.94
N ASP A 174 -9.84 -5.54 -13.50
CA ASP A 174 -9.45 -6.86 -12.99
C ASP A 174 -10.17 -7.19 -11.68
N LYS A 175 -10.49 -8.49 -11.48
CA LYS A 175 -11.18 -8.98 -10.27
C LYS A 175 -10.43 -8.68 -8.97
N LYS A 176 -9.14 -8.45 -9.06
CA LYS A 176 -8.29 -8.10 -7.91
C LYS A 176 -8.45 -6.65 -7.48
N TYR A 177 -8.79 -5.77 -8.42
CA TYR A 177 -8.99 -4.34 -8.21
C TYR A 177 -10.20 -3.84 -8.99
N PRO A 178 -11.41 -4.27 -8.60
CA PRO A 178 -12.63 -4.01 -9.38
C PRO A 178 -13.21 -2.60 -9.14
N GLY A 179 -12.68 -1.87 -8.12
CA GLY A 179 -13.37 -0.72 -7.57
C GLY A 179 -14.54 -1.14 -6.68
N GLU A 180 -15.27 -0.17 -6.12
CA GLU A 180 -16.48 -0.43 -5.34
C GLU A 180 -17.65 -0.95 -6.21
N SER A 181 -17.70 -0.48 -7.45
CA SER A 181 -18.76 -0.83 -8.41
C SER A 181 -18.28 -0.66 -9.84
N THR A 182 -19.14 -1.05 -10.80
CA THR A 182 -18.89 -0.76 -12.23
C THR A 182 -18.88 0.73 -12.56
N LYS A 183 -19.39 1.58 -11.67
CA LYS A 183 -19.42 3.05 -11.81
C LYS A 183 -18.36 3.76 -10.98
N SER A 184 -17.37 3.07 -10.43
CA SER A 184 -16.33 3.69 -9.59
C SER A 184 -15.58 4.82 -10.29
N LEU A 185 -15.45 4.79 -11.62
CA LEU A 185 -14.81 5.85 -12.39
C LEU A 185 -15.62 7.15 -12.52
N ILE A 186 -16.86 7.19 -12.03
CA ILE A 186 -17.76 8.35 -12.07
C ILE A 186 -18.64 8.43 -10.82
N ASN A 187 -18.17 7.93 -9.68
CA ASN A 187 -18.96 7.91 -8.45
C ASN A 187 -18.79 9.16 -7.58
N GLY A 188 -17.87 10.05 -7.94
CA GLY A 188 -17.60 11.28 -7.21
C GLY A 188 -16.62 11.11 -6.05
N PHE A 189 -15.89 9.99 -5.98
CA PHE A 189 -14.93 9.71 -4.92
C PHE A 189 -13.55 9.35 -5.47
N GLY A 190 -12.60 10.27 -5.26
CA GLY A 190 -11.22 10.05 -5.65
C GLY A 190 -10.48 9.12 -4.68
N GLY A 191 -9.72 8.19 -5.22
CA GLY A 191 -8.84 7.31 -4.46
C GLY A 191 -7.63 8.04 -3.89
N THR A 192 -6.94 7.36 -3.00
CA THR A 192 -5.75 7.83 -2.30
C THR A 192 -4.48 7.25 -2.94
N ILE A 193 -3.30 7.62 -2.44
CA ILE A 193 -2.05 6.99 -2.88
C ILE A 193 -1.97 5.49 -2.52
N ASN A 194 -2.87 4.98 -1.68
CA ASN A 194 -2.96 3.56 -1.38
C ASN A 194 -3.66 2.81 -2.52
N TYR A 195 -2.92 2.05 -3.30
CA TYR A 195 -3.45 1.26 -4.42
C TYR A 195 -4.51 0.20 -4.05
N LYS A 196 -4.69 -0.08 -2.76
CA LYS A 196 -5.73 -0.99 -2.24
C LYS A 196 -7.03 -0.28 -1.89
N ASP A 197 -7.07 1.03 -2.03
CA ASP A 197 -8.30 1.81 -1.88
C ASP A 197 -9.34 1.33 -2.89
N LEU A 198 -10.57 1.12 -2.44
CA LEU A 198 -11.66 0.57 -3.25
C LEU A 198 -12.14 1.54 -4.34
N SER A 199 -11.74 2.81 -4.31
CA SER A 199 -12.02 3.75 -5.39
C SER A 199 -11.24 3.40 -6.68
N TRP A 200 -10.11 2.71 -6.57
CA TRP A 200 -9.27 2.35 -7.71
C TRP A 200 -9.82 1.18 -8.53
N GLN A 201 -9.93 1.37 -9.82
CA GLN A 201 -10.07 0.27 -10.79
C GLN A 201 -8.74 -0.02 -11.47
N GLY A 202 -8.29 -1.29 -11.40
CA GLY A 202 -7.02 -1.74 -11.97
C GLY A 202 -7.20 -2.54 -13.26
N PHE A 203 -6.34 -2.27 -14.24
CA PHE A 203 -6.34 -2.91 -15.57
C PHE A 203 -4.94 -3.52 -15.82
N GLU A 204 -4.82 -4.86 -15.70
CA GLU A 204 -3.56 -5.56 -15.94
C GLU A 204 -3.36 -5.83 -17.44
N ALA A 205 -2.29 -5.28 -18.01
CA ALA A 205 -1.95 -5.41 -19.44
C ALA A 205 -3.16 -5.18 -20.37
N LYS A 206 -4.06 -4.26 -20.00
CA LYS A 206 -5.27 -3.89 -20.75
C LYS A 206 -5.41 -2.38 -20.74
N ASP A 207 -5.96 -1.86 -21.83
CA ASP A 207 -6.33 -0.45 -21.92
C ASP A 207 -7.59 -0.16 -21.09
N LEU A 208 -7.65 1.02 -20.47
CA LEU A 208 -8.89 1.58 -19.98
C LEU A 208 -9.57 2.28 -21.17
N ILE A 209 -10.79 1.83 -21.54
CA ILE A 209 -11.62 2.49 -22.54
C ILE A 209 -13.03 2.59 -21.94
N ALA A 210 -13.40 3.81 -21.58
CA ALA A 210 -14.65 4.14 -20.91
C ALA A 210 -15.45 5.14 -21.77
N THR A 211 -16.74 4.84 -21.98
CA THR A 211 -17.68 5.77 -22.60
C THR A 211 -18.76 6.14 -21.58
N ILE A 212 -18.92 7.45 -21.32
CA ILE A 212 -19.90 8.01 -20.38
C ILE A 212 -21.04 8.61 -21.20
N ASP A 213 -22.31 8.22 -20.94
CA ASP A 213 -23.51 8.84 -21.47
C ASP A 213 -24.05 9.85 -20.45
N LEU A 214 -24.00 11.13 -20.76
CA LEU A 214 -24.53 12.19 -19.91
C LEU A 214 -26.07 12.22 -19.90
N GLY A 215 -26.73 11.35 -20.71
CA GLY A 215 -28.18 11.21 -20.78
C GLY A 215 -28.86 12.20 -21.72
N GLN A 216 -28.27 13.38 -21.90
CA GLN A 216 -28.77 14.43 -22.78
C GLN A 216 -27.61 15.28 -23.32
N LEU A 217 -27.91 16.07 -24.34
CA LEU A 217 -26.94 17.05 -24.85
C LEU A 217 -26.63 18.07 -23.77
N THR A 218 -25.39 18.10 -23.31
CA THR A 218 -24.90 18.89 -22.17
C THR A 218 -23.74 19.78 -22.62
N THR A 219 -23.64 20.98 -22.07
CA THR A 219 -22.46 21.83 -22.26
C THR A 219 -21.38 21.38 -21.28
N VAL A 220 -20.22 21.00 -21.79
CA VAL A 220 -19.07 20.51 -21.02
C VAL A 220 -17.92 21.51 -21.11
N ASN A 221 -17.37 21.88 -19.95
CA ASN A 221 -16.29 22.86 -19.81
C ASN A 221 -14.98 22.24 -19.31
N GLU A 222 -15.07 21.06 -18.75
CA GLU A 222 -13.91 20.35 -18.19
C GLU A 222 -14.11 18.85 -18.34
N VAL A 223 -13.05 18.16 -18.81
CA VAL A 223 -12.96 16.68 -18.75
C VAL A 223 -11.57 16.34 -18.23
N LYS A 224 -11.50 15.61 -17.13
CA LYS A 224 -10.25 15.14 -16.52
C LYS A 224 -10.37 13.67 -16.14
N THR A 225 -9.24 12.99 -16.09
CA THR A 225 -9.13 11.62 -15.56
C THR A 225 -7.91 11.51 -14.68
N ARG A 226 -8.00 10.69 -13.64
CA ARG A 226 -6.98 10.52 -12.63
C ARG A 226 -6.36 9.15 -12.70
N PHE A 227 -5.03 9.10 -12.53
CA PHE A 227 -4.24 7.86 -12.52
C PHE A 227 -3.30 7.81 -11.35
N LEU A 228 -3.19 6.65 -10.72
CA LEU A 228 -2.16 6.37 -9.73
C LEU A 228 -0.87 5.91 -10.41
N GLN A 229 0.26 6.48 -10.02
CA GLN A 229 1.58 5.93 -10.30
C GLN A 229 2.14 5.33 -9.01
N SER A 230 2.55 4.07 -9.07
CA SER A 230 3.22 3.37 -7.99
C SER A 230 4.05 2.23 -8.56
N GLN A 231 5.21 2.56 -9.14
CA GLN A 231 6.04 1.59 -9.86
C GLN A 231 6.51 0.43 -8.98
N VAL A 232 6.71 0.65 -7.67
CA VAL A 232 7.02 -0.42 -6.70
C VAL A 232 5.96 -1.52 -6.71
N PHE A 233 4.71 -1.18 -7.03
CA PHE A 233 3.58 -2.12 -7.14
C PHE A 233 3.17 -2.39 -8.59
N TRP A 234 4.06 -2.06 -9.57
CA TRP A 234 3.88 -2.32 -11.01
C TRP A 234 2.75 -1.50 -11.64
N ILE A 235 2.38 -0.39 -10.99
CA ILE A 235 1.35 0.55 -11.44
C ILE A 235 2.05 1.72 -12.15
N PHE A 236 1.75 1.87 -13.44
CA PHE A 236 2.36 2.86 -14.32
C PHE A 236 1.32 3.81 -14.88
N LEU A 237 1.76 4.98 -15.30
CA LEU A 237 0.92 5.87 -16.09
C LEU A 237 0.67 5.27 -17.48
N PRO A 238 -0.50 5.56 -18.10
CA PRO A 238 -0.74 5.16 -19.49
C PRO A 238 0.34 5.71 -20.43
N LYS A 239 0.68 4.98 -21.47
CA LYS A 239 1.59 5.52 -22.50
C LYS A 239 0.95 6.59 -23.38
N LYS A 240 -0.40 6.57 -23.48
CA LYS A 240 -1.20 7.56 -24.20
C LYS A 240 -2.57 7.69 -23.52
N ILE A 241 -3.07 8.92 -23.44
CA ILE A 241 -4.43 9.24 -22.98
C ILE A 241 -5.10 10.04 -24.08
N GLU A 242 -6.32 9.63 -24.45
CA GLU A 242 -7.16 10.30 -25.43
C GLU A 242 -8.53 10.57 -24.80
N ILE A 243 -9.05 11.78 -25.01
CA ILE A 243 -10.43 12.14 -24.65
C ILE A 243 -11.13 12.56 -25.92
N GLU A 244 -12.26 11.92 -26.18
CA GLU A 244 -13.12 12.13 -27.34
C GLU A 244 -14.51 12.52 -26.87
N HIS A 245 -15.25 13.27 -27.68
CA HIS A 245 -16.65 13.57 -27.46
C HIS A 245 -17.52 13.18 -28.65
N SER A 246 -18.82 12.98 -28.41
CA SER A 246 -19.78 12.68 -29.44
C SER A 246 -21.19 13.14 -29.06
N ILE A 247 -21.99 13.51 -30.06
CA ILE A 247 -23.40 13.84 -29.90
C ILE A 247 -24.28 12.61 -30.04
N ASP A 248 -23.91 11.70 -30.94
CA ASP A 248 -24.71 10.53 -31.35
C ASP A 248 -24.22 9.20 -30.71
N GLY A 249 -23.02 9.16 -30.13
CA GLY A 249 -22.41 7.97 -29.57
C GLY A 249 -21.72 7.07 -30.59
N GLU A 250 -21.73 7.43 -31.87
CA GLU A 250 -21.10 6.69 -32.96
C GLU A 250 -19.88 7.44 -33.52
N ASN A 251 -20.04 8.73 -33.81
CA ASN A 251 -19.00 9.58 -34.37
C ASN A 251 -18.31 10.36 -33.25
N PHE A 252 -17.08 9.99 -32.95
CA PHE A 252 -16.26 10.60 -31.88
C PHE A 252 -15.19 11.50 -32.46
N GLU A 253 -15.08 12.70 -31.89
CA GLU A 253 -14.06 13.70 -32.22
C GLU A 253 -13.08 13.82 -31.05
N LEU A 254 -11.77 13.82 -31.36
CA LEU A 254 -10.69 13.97 -30.37
C LEU A 254 -10.63 15.42 -29.87
N ILE A 255 -10.64 15.59 -28.54
CA ILE A 255 -10.51 16.91 -27.89
C ILE A 255 -9.28 17.03 -27.00
N TYR A 256 -8.62 15.90 -26.67
CA TYR A 256 -7.42 15.90 -25.87
C TYR A 256 -6.58 14.66 -26.13
N GLU A 257 -5.27 14.86 -26.16
CA GLU A 257 -4.33 13.74 -26.12
C GLU A 257 -3.09 14.11 -25.28
N ALA A 258 -2.57 13.13 -24.56
CA ALA A 258 -1.36 13.26 -23.76
C ALA A 258 -0.51 11.98 -23.79
N TYR A 259 0.79 12.16 -23.59
CA TYR A 259 1.78 11.10 -23.56
C TYR A 259 2.55 11.15 -22.22
N PRO A 260 1.98 10.61 -21.12
CA PRO A 260 2.63 10.57 -19.82
C PRO A 260 3.99 9.88 -19.89
N LYS A 261 4.95 10.40 -19.13
CA LYS A 261 6.28 9.78 -19.03
C LYS A 261 6.31 8.80 -17.86
N ASN A 262 6.84 7.62 -18.12
CA ASN A 262 7.08 6.59 -17.11
C ASN A 262 8.58 6.50 -16.82
N ASP A 263 9.20 7.62 -16.41
CA ASP A 263 10.57 7.61 -15.93
C ASP A 263 10.63 6.86 -14.60
N PHE A 264 11.81 6.29 -14.30
CA PHE A 264 11.99 5.57 -13.04
C PHE A 264 11.65 6.44 -11.83
N SER A 265 10.77 5.96 -10.97
CA SER A 265 10.35 6.68 -9.76
C SER A 265 9.96 5.71 -8.64
N PHE A 266 10.45 5.99 -7.43
CA PHE A 266 9.97 5.36 -6.21
C PHE A 266 8.77 6.09 -5.58
N VAL A 267 8.43 7.27 -6.09
CA VAL A 267 7.36 8.09 -5.53
C VAL A 267 6.02 7.54 -5.98
N GLN A 268 5.10 7.37 -5.01
CA GLN A 268 3.70 7.15 -5.28
C GLN A 268 3.01 8.51 -5.41
N ASP A 269 2.27 8.70 -6.49
CA ASP A 269 1.55 9.97 -6.69
C ASP A 269 0.31 9.76 -7.58
N ILE A 270 -0.61 10.71 -7.52
CA ILE A 270 -1.84 10.74 -8.32
C ILE A 270 -1.72 11.84 -9.37
N PHE A 271 -1.80 11.46 -10.63
CA PHE A 271 -1.70 12.35 -11.77
C PHE A 271 -3.07 12.59 -12.40
N THR A 272 -3.35 13.82 -12.72
CA THR A 272 -4.59 14.23 -13.38
C THR A 272 -4.27 14.74 -14.78
N TYR A 273 -4.97 14.21 -15.78
CA TYR A 273 -4.85 14.59 -17.17
C TYR A 273 -6.20 15.01 -17.72
N GLY A 274 -6.24 16.01 -18.59
CA GLY A 274 -7.49 16.43 -19.18
C GLY A 274 -7.45 17.79 -19.86
N VAL A 275 -8.61 18.29 -20.22
CA VAL A 275 -8.81 19.49 -21.04
C VAL A 275 -9.98 20.30 -20.54
N ASN A 276 -9.90 21.62 -20.79
CA ASN A 276 -11.01 22.56 -20.64
C ASN A 276 -11.49 22.98 -22.05
N PRO A 277 -12.46 22.27 -22.65
CA PRO A 277 -12.82 22.41 -24.06
C PRO A 277 -13.65 23.68 -24.39
N ARG A 278 -13.93 24.55 -23.42
CA ARG A 278 -14.65 25.80 -23.56
C ARG A 278 -16.03 25.67 -24.24
N ASN A 279 -17.01 25.16 -23.51
CA ASN A 279 -18.40 25.05 -23.90
C ASN A 279 -18.70 24.12 -25.08
N ILE A 280 -18.11 22.94 -25.14
CA ILE A 280 -18.56 21.97 -26.12
C ILE A 280 -19.93 21.39 -25.73
N LYS A 281 -20.80 21.26 -26.73
CA LYS A 281 -22.09 20.58 -26.56
C LYS A 281 -21.93 19.10 -26.95
N THR A 282 -22.10 18.22 -25.97
CA THR A 282 -21.93 16.80 -26.19
C THR A 282 -22.87 15.97 -25.31
N ARG A 283 -23.14 14.74 -25.69
CA ARG A 283 -23.85 13.76 -24.87
C ARG A 283 -22.90 12.65 -24.39
N TYR A 284 -21.90 12.30 -25.18
CA TYR A 284 -21.01 11.21 -24.87
C TYR A 284 -19.56 11.71 -24.71
N ILE A 285 -18.91 11.25 -23.66
CA ILE A 285 -17.47 11.43 -23.46
C ILE A 285 -16.82 10.04 -23.47
N LYS A 286 -15.75 9.88 -24.24
CA LYS A 286 -14.96 8.66 -24.27
C LYS A 286 -13.53 8.96 -23.82
N VAL A 287 -13.06 8.21 -22.81
CA VAL A 287 -11.68 8.26 -22.33
C VAL A 287 -11.00 6.96 -22.71
N LYS A 288 -9.84 7.07 -23.37
CA LYS A 288 -8.96 5.94 -23.70
C LYS A 288 -7.63 6.16 -23.02
N ALA A 289 -7.19 5.22 -22.22
CA ALA A 289 -5.86 5.21 -21.61
C ALA A 289 -5.15 3.92 -22.01
N THR A 290 -4.15 4.05 -22.87
CA THR A 290 -3.41 2.93 -23.43
C THR A 290 -2.36 2.44 -22.44
N ASN A 291 -2.43 1.17 -22.06
CA ASN A 291 -1.47 0.54 -21.16
C ASN A 291 -0.08 0.41 -21.84
N ILE A 292 0.99 0.49 -21.05
CA ILE A 292 2.33 0.13 -21.52
C ILE A 292 2.49 -1.38 -21.73
N ASN A 293 1.54 -2.17 -21.22
CA ASN A 293 1.38 -3.63 -21.24
C ASN A 293 2.41 -4.38 -20.39
N GLU A 294 3.68 -4.04 -20.50
CA GLU A 294 4.78 -4.69 -19.79
C GLU A 294 5.59 -3.67 -19.00
N CYS A 295 6.12 -4.11 -17.87
CA CYS A 295 7.04 -3.29 -17.08
C CYS A 295 8.30 -2.98 -17.90
N PRO A 296 8.77 -1.71 -17.90
CA PRO A 296 9.94 -1.27 -18.67
C PRO A 296 11.22 -2.00 -18.26
N GLU A 297 12.25 -1.96 -19.14
CA GLU A 297 13.55 -2.62 -18.92
C GLU A 297 14.25 -2.20 -17.64
N TYR A 298 14.10 -0.95 -17.22
CA TYR A 298 14.68 -0.45 -15.98
C TYR A 298 14.00 -1.01 -14.71
N HIS A 299 12.80 -1.58 -14.85
CA HIS A 299 12.00 -2.03 -13.70
C HIS A 299 12.34 -3.47 -13.30
N PRO A 300 12.40 -3.84 -12.00
CA PRO A 300 12.68 -5.21 -11.54
C PRO A 300 11.73 -6.28 -12.10
N GLY A 301 10.52 -5.87 -12.50
CA GLY A 301 9.52 -6.72 -13.15
C GLY A 301 9.56 -6.66 -14.67
N SER A 302 10.65 -6.21 -15.31
CA SER A 302 10.76 -6.06 -16.76
C SER A 302 10.18 -7.24 -17.53
N GLY A 303 9.39 -6.95 -18.56
CA GLY A 303 8.71 -7.94 -19.39
C GLY A 303 7.49 -8.63 -18.74
N ARG A 304 7.13 -8.28 -17.50
CA ARG A 304 5.92 -8.77 -16.85
C ARG A 304 4.76 -7.78 -17.01
N PRO A 305 3.49 -8.26 -16.90
CA PRO A 305 2.33 -7.40 -17.04
C PRO A 305 2.37 -6.18 -16.13
N SER A 306 2.10 -5.01 -16.69
CA SER A 306 1.95 -3.76 -15.96
C SER A 306 0.49 -3.42 -15.68
N TRP A 307 0.25 -2.53 -14.73
CA TRP A 307 -1.08 -2.08 -14.35
C TRP A 307 -1.29 -0.62 -14.72
N ILE A 308 -2.51 -0.28 -15.16
CA ILE A 308 -3.11 1.07 -15.07
C ILE A 308 -4.10 1.06 -13.92
N PHE A 309 -4.07 2.09 -13.07
CA PHE A 309 -5.07 2.34 -12.04
C PHE A 309 -5.71 3.70 -12.27
N SER A 310 -7.02 3.74 -12.36
CA SER A 310 -7.83 4.96 -12.46
C SER A 310 -8.97 4.91 -11.45
N ASP A 311 -9.34 6.08 -10.92
CA ASP A 311 -10.39 6.22 -9.91
C ASP A 311 -11.55 7.09 -10.38
N GLU A 312 -11.28 8.19 -11.09
CA GLU A 312 -12.33 9.14 -11.43
C GLU A 312 -12.14 9.77 -12.81
N ILE A 313 -13.26 9.90 -13.55
CA ILE A 313 -13.40 10.67 -14.78
C ILE A 313 -14.34 11.82 -14.49
N ILE A 314 -13.76 13.01 -14.34
CA ILE A 314 -14.41 14.25 -13.92
C ILE A 314 -14.94 14.97 -15.16
N ILE A 315 -16.22 15.34 -15.19
CA ILE A 315 -16.87 16.06 -16.30
C ILE A 315 -17.69 17.23 -15.72
N ASN A 316 -17.36 18.47 -16.10
CA ASN A 316 -18.03 19.69 -15.65
C ASN A 316 -18.39 20.60 -16.81
#